data_52dde22ccf30b40b9a622ea287c3bafd
#
_entry.id   52dde22ccf30b40b9a622ea287c3bafd
#
_cell.length_a   1.000
_cell.length_b   1.000
_cell.length_c   1.000
_cell.angle_alpha   90.00
_cell.angle_beta   90.00
_cell.angle_gamma   90.00
#
_symmetry.space_group_name_H-M   'P 1'
#
loop_
_entity.id
_entity.type
_entity.pdbx_description
1 polymer ?
#
loop_
_entity_poly.entity_id
_entity_poly.type
_entity_poly.pdbx_seq_one_letter_code
_entity_poly.pdbx_strand_id
1 'polypeptide(L)'
;NMTDTVQMYPDIDYSIAPLSIETSFRTRPIRPASVTYWEFNRPRSCYLKAGAGYPLNSEVDFYASSQNHDTGYVIGYLNHEGRYANIRNDFGNLRNSIRLANRAGAAAGLYLGRHVFEGEVSYDNRLYHRYGRHIPLGVAFDDLYAGAVVDYGDANLKLRIGDDFLDLSRVNFEIALSGGLFFDHSDVAQRAGQNLLGASGRIGKAFGRHRFTLDAGYERFGGSKNLKGLRQQQIHAGVRYGHDGEAVRLEVGAEYYRDEIKGQTSGDYILPFARVHFTLGAREFRPFVEADGKVQDNSFRSLARQNPYVAGGVRTEEGTGLWLDKSSVDYNVRLGLGGTLWRNRFDYRVYVGFSIRDHHVY
;
A
#
# COMPACT_ATOMS: atom_id res chain seq x y z
N ASN A 1 0.15 25.94 18.20
CA ASN A 1 -0.07 25.06 19.34
C ASN A 1 -1.13 24.03 18.94
N MET A 2 -0.69 22.90 18.44
CA MET A 2 -1.54 21.72 18.31
C MET A 2 -1.77 21.19 19.71
N THR A 3 -2.98 21.21 20.17
CA THR A 3 -3.40 20.48 21.36
C THR A 3 -3.50 19.01 20.98
N ASP A 4 -2.53 18.27 21.44
CA ASP A 4 -2.47 16.83 21.36
C ASP A 4 -3.67 16.28 22.14
N THR A 5 -4.62 15.67 21.47
CA THR A 5 -5.73 14.96 22.11
C THR A 5 -5.18 13.64 22.62
N VAL A 6 -4.70 13.65 23.85
CA VAL A 6 -4.35 12.43 24.57
C VAL A 6 -5.62 11.60 24.75
N GLN A 7 -5.75 10.53 23.98
CA GLN A 7 -6.74 9.49 24.27
C GLN A 7 -6.33 8.82 25.58
N MET A 8 -6.95 9.20 26.67
CA MET A 8 -6.85 8.48 27.93
C MET A 8 -7.63 7.18 27.79
N TYR A 9 -6.93 6.07 27.64
CA TYR A 9 -7.51 4.77 27.92
C TYR A 9 -7.58 4.60 29.43
N PRO A 10 -8.75 4.31 30.02
CA PRO A 10 -8.81 4.00 31.44
C PRO A 10 -8.01 2.71 31.68
N ASP A 11 -6.93 2.83 32.41
CA ASP A 11 -6.14 1.70 32.90
C ASP A 11 -6.95 1.06 34.05
N ILE A 12 -7.67 -0.03 33.73
CA ILE A 12 -8.43 -0.77 34.75
C ILE A 12 -7.49 -1.83 35.30
N ASP A 13 -6.82 -1.48 36.36
CA ASP A 13 -5.98 -2.41 37.12
C ASP A 13 -6.87 -3.35 37.99
N TYR A 14 -6.99 -4.59 37.54
CA TYR A 14 -7.63 -5.64 38.33
C TYR A 14 -6.59 -6.27 39.27
N SER A 15 -6.38 -5.70 40.44
CA SER A 15 -5.63 -6.38 41.49
C SER A 15 -6.54 -7.40 42.20
N ILE A 16 -6.39 -8.67 41.82
CA ILE A 16 -7.04 -9.77 42.60
C ILE A 16 -6.16 -10.04 43.81
N ALA A 17 -6.53 -9.51 44.96
CA ALA A 17 -5.96 -9.94 46.21
C ALA A 17 -6.61 -11.28 46.61
N PRO A 18 -5.85 -12.38 46.80
CA PRO A 18 -6.41 -13.62 47.31
C PRO A 18 -6.70 -13.46 48.80
N LEU A 19 -7.92 -13.12 49.14
CA LEU A 19 -8.43 -13.16 50.48
C LEU A 19 -9.05 -14.53 50.69
N SER A 20 -8.36 -15.38 51.43
CA SER A 20 -8.93 -16.62 51.96
C SER A 20 -9.90 -16.26 53.09
N ILE A 21 -11.18 -16.16 52.79
CA ILE A 21 -12.22 -15.99 53.79
C ILE A 21 -13.08 -17.23 53.75
N GLU A 22 -13.01 -18.06 54.80
CA GLU A 22 -14.00 -19.09 55.09
C GLU A 22 -15.28 -18.39 55.53
N THR A 23 -16.19 -18.16 54.60
CA THR A 23 -17.53 -17.69 54.93
C THR A 23 -18.55 -18.27 53.97
N SER A 24 -19.64 -18.75 54.55
CA SER A 24 -20.83 -19.16 53.83
C SER A 24 -21.45 -17.96 53.10
N PHE A 25 -21.01 -17.69 51.91
CA PHE A 25 -21.60 -16.65 51.07
C PHE A 25 -22.87 -17.15 50.38
N ARG A 26 -23.99 -16.55 50.71
CA ARG A 26 -25.12 -16.53 49.80
C ARG A 26 -24.72 -15.65 48.63
N THR A 27 -24.44 -16.25 47.50
CA THR A 27 -24.17 -15.54 46.23
C THR A 27 -25.41 -14.73 45.85
N ARG A 28 -25.38 -13.43 46.07
CA ARG A 28 -26.28 -12.54 45.34
C ARG A 28 -25.79 -12.52 43.89
N PRO A 29 -26.68 -12.83 42.92
CA PRO A 29 -26.27 -12.71 41.52
C PRO A 29 -25.83 -11.26 41.28
N ILE A 30 -24.57 -11.09 40.91
CA ILE A 30 -24.04 -9.80 40.48
C ILE A 30 -24.85 -9.45 39.23
N ARG A 31 -25.59 -8.33 39.28
CA ARG A 31 -26.22 -7.81 38.08
C ARG A 31 -25.13 -7.63 37.06
N PRO A 32 -25.27 -8.21 35.85
CA PRO A 32 -24.27 -7.95 34.78
C PRO A 32 -24.16 -6.44 34.63
N ALA A 33 -22.94 -5.94 34.68
CA ALA A 33 -22.69 -4.53 34.40
C ALA A 33 -23.29 -4.23 33.03
N SER A 34 -24.32 -3.40 33.00
CA SER A 34 -24.78 -2.89 31.72
C SER A 34 -23.71 -1.94 31.23
N VAL A 35 -22.86 -2.43 30.31
CA VAL A 35 -21.98 -1.56 29.58
C VAL A 35 -22.88 -0.70 28.72
N THR A 36 -23.12 0.53 29.13
CA THR A 36 -23.72 1.53 28.26
C THR A 36 -22.63 1.83 27.25
N TYR A 37 -22.69 1.16 26.09
CA TYR A 37 -21.89 1.59 24.96
C TYR A 37 -22.27 3.05 24.72
N TRP A 38 -21.31 3.94 24.83
CA TRP A 38 -21.48 5.29 24.35
C TRP A 38 -22.00 5.15 22.93
N GLU A 39 -23.10 5.85 22.63
CA GLU A 39 -23.58 5.87 21.24
C GLU A 39 -22.39 6.25 20.39
N PHE A 40 -21.89 5.30 19.61
CA PHE A 40 -20.86 5.60 18.64
C PHE A 40 -21.43 6.73 17.80
N ASN A 41 -20.82 7.91 17.90
CA ASN A 41 -21.19 9.01 17.03
C ASN A 41 -21.21 8.46 15.61
N ARG A 42 -22.40 8.37 15.03
CA ARG A 42 -22.52 7.88 13.65
C ARG A 42 -21.55 8.69 12.81
N PRO A 43 -20.66 8.04 12.05
CA PRO A 43 -19.70 8.77 11.25
C PRO A 43 -20.48 9.77 10.40
N ARG A 44 -20.04 11.02 10.43
CA ARG A 44 -20.67 12.06 9.64
C ARG A 44 -20.54 11.70 8.16
N SER A 45 -21.56 11.94 7.38
CA SER A 45 -21.56 11.67 5.94
C SER A 45 -20.61 12.55 5.15
N CYS A 46 -20.08 13.60 5.74
CA CYS A 46 -19.18 14.54 5.07
C CYS A 46 -18.09 15.03 6.03
N TYR A 47 -16.89 15.10 5.50
CA TYR A 47 -15.71 15.69 6.16
C TYR A 47 -15.05 16.67 5.21
N LEU A 48 -14.76 17.88 5.69
CA LEU A 48 -13.99 18.89 4.96
C LEU A 48 -12.91 19.46 5.88
N LYS A 49 -11.68 19.40 5.41
CA LYS A 49 -10.54 20.09 5.99
C LYS A 49 -9.97 21.03 4.92
N ALA A 50 -9.76 22.27 5.24
CA ALA A 50 -9.07 23.24 4.38
C ALA A 50 -8.03 23.99 5.19
N GLY A 51 -6.85 24.16 4.63
CA GLY A 51 -5.73 24.83 5.27
C GLY A 51 -4.93 25.66 4.28
N ALA A 52 -4.38 26.76 4.77
CA ALA A 52 -3.41 27.58 4.05
C ALA A 52 -2.28 27.98 5.00
N GLY A 53 -1.07 28.09 4.48
CA GLY A 53 0.11 28.39 5.28
C GLY A 53 1.13 29.28 4.56
N TYR A 54 2.13 29.74 5.33
CA TYR A 54 3.25 30.53 4.79
C TYR A 54 4.54 29.67 4.77
N PRO A 55 5.39 29.74 3.74
CA PRO A 55 5.16 30.39 2.44
C PRO A 55 3.98 29.70 1.75
N LEU A 56 3.28 30.30 0.84
CA LEU A 56 1.98 29.88 0.33
C LEU A 56 1.86 28.36 0.12
N ASN A 57 1.18 27.70 1.07
CA ASN A 57 0.81 26.29 1.01
C ASN A 57 -0.71 26.19 1.05
N SER A 58 -1.28 25.21 0.38
CA SER A 58 -2.70 24.90 0.43
C SER A 58 -2.91 23.41 0.69
N GLU A 59 -3.92 23.08 1.48
CA GLU A 59 -4.35 21.72 1.75
C GLU A 59 -5.88 21.69 1.75
N VAL A 60 -6.46 20.72 1.03
CA VAL A 60 -7.89 20.48 1.07
C VAL A 60 -8.11 18.97 1.10
N ASP A 61 -8.84 18.50 2.11
CA ASP A 61 -9.32 17.12 2.19
C ASP A 61 -10.84 17.14 2.27
N PHE A 62 -11.49 16.54 1.31
CA PHE A 62 -12.93 16.36 1.27
C PHE A 62 -13.26 14.89 1.13
N TYR A 63 -14.17 14.41 1.99
CA TYR A 63 -14.74 13.07 1.94
C TYR A 63 -16.25 13.15 2.13
N ALA A 64 -16.97 12.42 1.33
CA ALA A 64 -18.42 12.26 1.47
C ALA A 64 -18.77 10.78 1.34
N SER A 65 -19.68 10.29 2.20
CA SER A 65 -20.13 8.91 2.18
C SER A 65 -21.65 8.81 2.35
N SER A 66 -22.23 7.75 1.83
CA SER A 66 -23.64 7.43 2.07
C SER A 66 -23.89 7.16 3.55
N GLN A 67 -25.09 7.49 4.03
CA GLN A 67 -25.48 7.26 5.44
C GLN A 67 -26.06 5.86 5.68
N ASN A 68 -26.66 5.27 4.66
CA ASN A 68 -27.21 3.92 4.76
C ASN A 68 -26.20 2.91 4.21
N HIS A 69 -25.77 2.02 5.08
CA HIS A 69 -24.78 0.99 4.76
C HIS A 69 -25.36 -0.44 4.76
N ASP A 70 -26.68 -0.61 4.89
CA ASP A 70 -27.29 -1.93 5.00
C ASP A 70 -27.21 -2.74 3.68
N THR A 71 -27.31 -2.05 2.55
CA THR A 71 -27.25 -2.67 1.22
C THR A 71 -25.96 -2.41 0.48
N GLY A 72 -25.16 -1.46 0.96
CA GLY A 72 -23.92 -1.04 0.33
C GLY A 72 -23.50 0.35 0.78
N TYR A 73 -22.49 0.87 0.12
CA TYR A 73 -21.94 2.20 0.39
C TYR A 73 -21.51 2.91 -0.88
N VAL A 74 -21.47 4.22 -0.81
CA VAL A 74 -20.84 5.09 -1.81
C VAL A 74 -19.98 6.10 -1.09
N ILE A 75 -18.74 6.27 -1.55
CA ILE A 75 -17.75 7.20 -0.99
C ILE A 75 -17.19 8.02 -2.14
N GLY A 76 -17.13 9.33 -1.96
CA GLY A 76 -16.40 10.25 -2.84
C GLY A 76 -15.33 10.97 -2.04
N TYR A 77 -14.20 11.24 -2.67
CA TYR A 77 -13.10 11.95 -2.02
C TYR A 77 -12.34 12.86 -2.98
N LEU A 78 -11.79 13.93 -2.41
CA LEU A 78 -10.89 14.86 -3.08
C LEU A 78 -9.82 15.29 -2.08
N ASN A 79 -8.56 15.13 -2.46
CA ASN A 79 -7.42 15.58 -1.68
C ASN A 79 -6.58 16.51 -2.56
N HIS A 80 -6.15 17.62 -1.99
CA HIS A 80 -5.28 18.60 -2.63
C HIS A 80 -4.18 19.00 -1.67
N GLU A 81 -2.94 18.94 -2.11
CA GLU A 81 -1.78 19.51 -1.44
C GLU A 81 -1.03 20.38 -2.44
N GLY A 82 -0.85 21.67 -2.10
CA GLY A 82 -0.13 22.62 -2.91
C GLY A 82 0.97 23.32 -2.12
N ARG A 83 2.14 23.47 -2.73
CA ARG A 83 3.24 24.29 -2.23
C ARG A 83 3.66 25.23 -3.34
N TYR A 84 3.54 26.52 -3.11
CA TYR A 84 3.76 27.58 -4.09
C TYR A 84 4.94 28.45 -3.62
N ALA A 85 6.15 27.97 -3.81
CA ALA A 85 7.33 28.69 -3.39
C ALA A 85 8.23 28.99 -4.59
N ASN A 86 8.97 30.10 -4.48
CA ASN A 86 10.09 30.40 -5.36
C ASN A 86 11.39 30.22 -4.58
N ILE A 87 12.35 29.56 -5.17
CA ILE A 87 13.67 29.33 -4.58
C ILE A 87 14.68 30.17 -5.33
N ARG A 88 15.57 30.83 -4.60
CA ARG A 88 16.75 31.47 -5.21
C ARG A 88 17.80 30.41 -5.47
N ASN A 89 18.30 30.41 -6.69
CA ASN A 89 19.47 29.59 -7.01
C ASN A 89 20.76 30.29 -6.55
N ASP A 90 21.90 29.62 -6.68
CA ASP A 90 23.22 30.14 -6.29
C ASP A 90 23.63 31.43 -7.04
N PHE A 91 22.98 31.70 -8.17
CA PHE A 91 23.17 32.93 -8.94
C PHE A 91 22.20 34.09 -8.60
N GLY A 92 21.39 33.91 -7.53
CA GLY A 92 20.42 34.90 -7.09
C GLY A 92 19.10 34.95 -7.86
N ASN A 93 18.92 34.14 -8.92
CA ASN A 93 17.70 34.12 -9.71
C ASN A 93 16.59 33.34 -9.01
N LEU A 94 15.38 33.94 -9.00
CA LEU A 94 14.20 33.24 -8.49
C LEU A 94 13.77 32.14 -9.46
N ARG A 95 13.52 30.96 -8.93
CA ARG A 95 13.03 29.79 -9.67
C ARG A 95 11.78 29.25 -9.02
N ASN A 96 10.85 28.86 -9.87
CA ASN A 96 9.60 28.26 -9.43
C ASN A 96 9.84 26.85 -8.88
N SER A 97 9.41 26.59 -7.67
CA SER A 97 9.49 25.29 -7.00
C SER A 97 8.10 24.75 -6.63
N ILE A 98 7.09 25.09 -7.39
CA ILE A 98 5.72 24.61 -7.17
C ILE A 98 5.67 23.10 -7.18
N ARG A 99 5.00 22.58 -6.18
CA ARG A 99 4.62 21.18 -6.08
C ARG A 99 3.13 21.07 -5.82
N LEU A 100 2.43 20.33 -6.66
CA LEU A 100 1.01 20.02 -6.50
C LEU A 100 0.80 18.53 -6.46
N ALA A 101 -0.06 18.08 -5.58
CA ALA A 101 -0.57 16.71 -5.54
C ALA A 101 -2.09 16.77 -5.37
N ASN A 102 -2.80 16.26 -6.35
CA ASN A 102 -4.26 16.20 -6.36
C ASN A 102 -4.69 14.76 -6.51
N ARG A 103 -5.67 14.35 -5.73
CA ARG A 103 -6.31 13.05 -5.86
C ARG A 103 -7.81 13.20 -5.74
N ALA A 104 -8.55 12.65 -6.68
CA ALA A 104 -10.00 12.58 -6.63
C ALA A 104 -10.46 11.16 -6.96
N GLY A 105 -11.52 10.71 -6.35
CA GLY A 105 -12.06 9.40 -6.65
C GLY A 105 -13.41 9.16 -6.03
N ALA A 106 -14.00 8.05 -6.47
CA ALA A 106 -15.25 7.53 -5.91
C ALA A 106 -15.15 6.01 -5.81
N ALA A 107 -15.71 5.48 -4.74
CA ALA A 107 -15.85 4.04 -4.53
C ALA A 107 -17.30 3.72 -4.16
N ALA A 108 -17.77 2.58 -4.62
CA ALA A 108 -19.09 2.06 -4.28
C ALA A 108 -18.98 0.55 -4.01
N GLY A 109 -19.73 0.08 -3.02
CA GLY A 109 -19.84 -1.33 -2.69
C GLY A 109 -21.29 -1.73 -2.53
N LEU A 110 -21.62 -2.93 -2.99
CA LEU A 110 -22.93 -3.57 -2.83
C LEU A 110 -22.76 -4.87 -2.05
N TYR A 111 -23.55 -5.07 -1.01
CA TYR A 111 -23.57 -6.29 -0.23
C TYR A 111 -24.57 -7.29 -0.83
N LEU A 112 -24.06 -8.40 -1.33
CA LEU A 112 -24.81 -9.48 -1.97
C LEU A 112 -24.80 -10.72 -1.06
N GLY A 113 -25.54 -10.63 0.01
CA GLY A 113 -25.48 -11.62 1.08
C GLY A 113 -24.12 -11.57 1.80
N ARG A 114 -23.31 -12.63 1.64
CA ARG A 114 -21.93 -12.67 2.21
C ARG A 114 -20.88 -12.10 1.24
N HIS A 115 -21.23 -11.91 -0.01
CA HIS A 115 -20.30 -11.39 -1.00
C HIS A 115 -20.41 -9.87 -1.10
N VAL A 116 -19.31 -9.23 -1.43
CA VAL A 116 -19.26 -7.80 -1.65
C VAL A 116 -18.80 -7.57 -3.09
N PHE A 117 -19.55 -6.75 -3.81
CA PHE A 117 -19.14 -6.20 -5.10
C PHE A 117 -18.69 -4.77 -4.87
N GLU A 118 -17.44 -4.45 -5.20
CA GLU A 118 -16.84 -3.14 -5.01
C GLU A 118 -16.29 -2.60 -6.32
N GLY A 119 -16.45 -1.31 -6.53
CA GLY A 119 -15.83 -0.58 -7.62
C GLY A 119 -15.21 0.71 -7.12
N GLU A 120 -14.01 1.03 -7.58
CA GLU A 120 -13.32 2.28 -7.30
C GLU A 120 -12.79 2.87 -8.60
N VAL A 121 -13.03 4.16 -8.81
CA VAL A 121 -12.39 4.97 -9.83
C VAL A 121 -11.64 6.10 -9.15
N SER A 122 -10.39 6.32 -9.56
CA SER A 122 -9.58 7.40 -9.01
C SER A 122 -8.71 8.05 -10.08
N TYR A 123 -8.41 9.32 -9.85
CA TYR A 123 -7.47 10.10 -10.65
C TYR A 123 -6.50 10.81 -9.72
N ASP A 124 -5.20 10.60 -9.95
CA ASP A 124 -4.11 11.26 -9.26
C ASP A 124 -3.38 12.17 -10.26
N ASN A 125 -3.14 13.42 -9.87
CA ASN A 125 -2.31 14.35 -10.63
C ASN A 125 -1.18 14.84 -9.75
N ARG A 126 0.03 14.89 -10.31
CA ARG A 126 1.23 15.38 -9.63
C ARG A 126 2.01 16.30 -10.53
N LEU A 127 2.23 17.52 -10.06
CA LEU A 127 3.03 18.52 -10.75
C LEU A 127 4.22 18.92 -9.88
N TYR A 128 5.39 18.96 -10.49
CA TYR A 128 6.64 19.36 -9.86
C TYR A 128 7.43 20.27 -10.78
N HIS A 129 8.09 21.28 -10.21
CA HIS A 129 9.12 22.01 -10.92
C HIS A 129 10.49 21.42 -10.60
N ARG A 130 11.26 21.13 -11.63
CA ARG A 130 12.64 20.70 -11.50
C ARG A 130 13.53 21.91 -11.24
N TYR A 131 13.96 22.08 -10.01
CA TYR A 131 14.95 23.08 -9.61
C TYR A 131 16.23 22.34 -9.14
N GLY A 132 17.35 23.04 -9.09
CA GLY A 132 18.62 22.46 -8.61
C GLY A 132 19.36 21.60 -9.63
N ARG A 133 19.10 21.76 -10.93
CA ARG A 133 19.97 21.17 -11.95
C ARG A 133 21.37 21.75 -11.85
N HIS A 134 22.38 20.88 -11.86
CA HIS A 134 23.75 21.31 -12.08
C HIS A 134 23.86 21.95 -13.49
N ILE A 135 24.38 23.16 -13.56
CA ILE A 135 24.54 23.91 -14.82
C ILE A 135 25.92 23.58 -15.37
N PRO A 136 26.04 22.88 -16.52
CA PRO A 136 27.33 22.75 -17.19
C PRO A 136 27.87 24.11 -17.61
N LEU A 137 29.17 24.31 -17.44
CA LEU A 137 29.85 25.53 -17.90
C LEU A 137 29.60 25.75 -19.40
N GLY A 138 29.14 26.97 -19.77
CA GLY A 138 28.95 27.35 -21.17
C GLY A 138 27.55 27.12 -21.76
N VAL A 139 26.57 26.65 -20.97
CA VAL A 139 25.18 26.51 -21.42
C VAL A 139 24.36 27.73 -20.97
N ALA A 140 23.56 28.27 -21.89
CA ALA A 140 22.65 29.38 -21.55
C ALA A 140 21.62 28.93 -20.53
N PHE A 141 21.34 29.79 -19.54
CA PHE A 141 20.51 29.46 -18.39
C PHE A 141 19.07 29.09 -18.75
N ASP A 142 18.51 29.71 -19.78
CA ASP A 142 17.13 29.50 -20.24
C ASP A 142 16.97 28.15 -20.96
N ASP A 143 17.99 27.66 -21.65
CA ASP A 143 17.97 26.36 -22.32
C ASP A 143 17.96 25.18 -21.33
N LEU A 144 18.45 25.40 -20.11
CA LEU A 144 18.49 24.39 -19.05
C LEU A 144 17.15 24.17 -18.36
N TYR A 145 16.24 25.11 -18.47
CA TYR A 145 14.91 25.04 -17.86
C TYR A 145 13.81 24.61 -18.82
N ALA A 146 14.13 24.45 -20.11
CA ALA A 146 13.26 23.74 -21.05
C ALA A 146 12.98 22.33 -20.48
N GLY A 147 11.70 22.03 -20.24
CA GLY A 147 11.31 20.79 -19.57
C GLY A 147 11.44 20.81 -18.04
N ALA A 148 11.42 21.99 -17.42
CA ALA A 148 11.49 22.12 -15.97
C ALA A 148 10.25 21.62 -15.23
N VAL A 149 9.12 21.48 -15.91
CA VAL A 149 7.85 21.04 -15.33
C VAL A 149 7.65 19.55 -15.57
N VAL A 150 7.41 18.81 -14.50
CA VAL A 150 6.94 17.42 -14.54
C VAL A 150 5.46 17.44 -14.14
N ASP A 151 4.60 16.91 -15.00
CA ASP A 151 3.16 16.81 -14.78
C ASP A 151 2.69 15.41 -15.17
N TYR A 152 2.30 14.64 -14.17
CA TYR A 152 1.82 13.27 -14.31
C TYR A 152 0.37 13.16 -13.92
N GLY A 153 -0.43 12.53 -14.78
CA GLY A 153 -1.79 12.09 -14.50
C GLY A 153 -1.88 10.58 -14.44
N ASP A 154 -2.67 10.03 -13.54
CA ASP A 154 -2.82 8.60 -13.33
C ASP A 154 -4.28 8.27 -13.01
N ALA A 155 -5.02 7.73 -13.98
CA ALA A 155 -6.39 7.29 -13.82
C ALA A 155 -6.43 5.78 -13.52
N ASN A 156 -7.22 5.37 -12.53
CA ASN A 156 -7.32 3.99 -12.10
C ASN A 156 -8.77 3.56 -11.95
N LEU A 157 -9.02 2.33 -12.33
CA LEU A 157 -10.28 1.60 -12.10
C LEU A 157 -9.93 0.30 -11.38
N LYS A 158 -10.69 -0.02 -10.32
CA LYS A 158 -10.64 -1.31 -9.63
C LYS A 158 -12.04 -1.84 -9.48
N LEU A 159 -12.24 -3.10 -9.78
CA LEU A 159 -13.47 -3.83 -9.55
C LEU A 159 -13.12 -5.07 -8.76
N ARG A 160 -13.90 -5.40 -7.76
CA ARG A 160 -13.71 -6.56 -6.90
C ARG A 160 -15.06 -7.20 -6.61
N ILE A 161 -15.12 -8.51 -6.68
CA ILE A 161 -16.22 -9.31 -6.16
C ILE A 161 -15.67 -10.46 -5.33
N GLY A 162 -16.24 -10.70 -4.18
CA GLY A 162 -15.81 -11.81 -3.34
C GLY A 162 -16.22 -11.71 -1.90
N ASP A 163 -15.58 -12.52 -1.09
CA ASP A 163 -15.74 -12.62 0.35
C ASP A 163 -14.67 -11.78 1.08
N ASP A 164 -14.85 -11.57 2.37
CA ASP A 164 -13.92 -10.84 3.23
C ASP A 164 -12.81 -11.72 3.85
N PHE A 165 -12.87 -13.04 3.67
CA PHE A 165 -11.95 -14.03 4.24
C PHE A 165 -11.90 -14.03 5.78
N LEU A 166 -12.89 -13.49 6.45
CA LEU A 166 -12.98 -13.51 7.92
C LEU A 166 -13.42 -14.89 8.43
N ASP A 167 -14.41 -15.50 7.78
CA ASP A 167 -14.88 -16.87 8.09
C ASP A 167 -14.36 -17.86 7.06
N LEU A 168 -13.22 -18.48 7.34
CA LEU A 168 -12.62 -19.50 6.49
C LEU A 168 -13.19 -20.91 6.71
N SER A 169 -14.17 -21.13 7.59
CA SER A 169 -14.85 -22.42 7.74
C SER A 169 -15.55 -22.83 6.44
N ARG A 170 -15.87 -21.86 5.60
CA ARG A 170 -16.44 -22.01 4.27
C ARG A 170 -15.39 -21.69 3.21
N VAL A 171 -15.69 -22.07 1.97
CA VAL A 171 -14.89 -21.60 0.84
C VAL A 171 -15.14 -20.12 0.64
N ASN A 172 -14.08 -19.33 0.66
CA ASN A 172 -14.08 -17.93 0.31
C ASN A 172 -13.38 -17.74 -1.03
N PHE A 173 -13.84 -16.80 -1.81
CA PHE A 173 -13.20 -16.42 -3.07
C PHE A 173 -13.18 -14.91 -3.24
N GLU A 174 -12.24 -14.44 -4.05
CA GLU A 174 -12.13 -13.05 -4.48
C GLU A 174 -11.70 -13.03 -5.93
N ILE A 175 -12.32 -12.19 -6.74
CA ILE A 175 -11.90 -11.88 -8.10
C ILE A 175 -11.77 -10.37 -8.17
N ALA A 176 -10.63 -9.90 -8.66
CA ALA A 176 -10.37 -8.49 -8.84
C ALA A 176 -9.91 -8.18 -10.26
N LEU A 177 -10.39 -7.08 -10.80
CA LEU A 177 -9.97 -6.51 -12.08
C LEU A 177 -9.41 -5.12 -11.81
N SER A 178 -8.32 -4.79 -12.47
CA SER A 178 -7.69 -3.47 -12.38
C SER A 178 -7.40 -2.91 -13.76
N GLY A 179 -7.61 -1.61 -13.92
CA GLY A 179 -7.23 -0.85 -15.10
C GLY A 179 -6.50 0.42 -14.69
N GLY A 180 -5.53 0.84 -15.46
CA GLY A 180 -4.81 2.07 -15.20
C GLY A 180 -4.35 2.75 -16.48
N LEU A 181 -4.41 4.08 -16.50
CA LEU A 181 -3.91 4.93 -17.56
C LEU A 181 -2.99 5.98 -16.97
N PHE A 182 -1.72 5.91 -17.34
CA PHE A 182 -0.72 6.88 -16.93
C PHE A 182 -0.42 7.85 -18.07
N PHE A 183 -0.49 9.14 -17.77
CA PHE A 183 -0.31 10.23 -18.69
C PHE A 183 0.87 11.11 -18.24
N ASP A 184 1.80 11.35 -19.16
CA ASP A 184 2.84 12.34 -18.98
C ASP A 184 2.47 13.60 -19.77
N HIS A 185 2.18 14.69 -19.04
CA HIS A 185 1.86 16.02 -19.56
C HIS A 185 3.05 16.98 -19.38
N SER A 186 4.19 16.46 -18.90
CA SER A 186 5.39 17.25 -18.63
C SER A 186 5.80 18.06 -19.84
N ASP A 187 6.42 19.21 -19.61
CA ASP A 187 7.00 20.05 -20.64
C ASP A 187 8.35 19.47 -21.09
N VAL A 188 8.30 18.34 -21.79
CA VAL A 188 9.46 17.63 -22.34
C VAL A 188 9.16 17.17 -23.75
N ALA A 189 10.20 17.13 -24.58
CA ALA A 189 10.07 16.68 -25.98
C ALA A 189 9.62 15.22 -26.07
N GLN A 190 9.92 14.41 -25.08
CA GLN A 190 9.69 12.96 -25.06
C GLN A 190 8.78 12.58 -23.90
N ARG A 191 7.47 12.70 -24.14
CA ARG A 191 6.45 12.29 -23.16
C ARG A 191 6.23 10.79 -23.18
N ALA A 192 6.04 10.20 -22.01
CA ALA A 192 5.70 8.80 -21.86
C ALA A 192 4.19 8.61 -21.60
N GLY A 193 3.69 7.45 -21.90
CA GLY A 193 2.33 7.05 -21.52
C GLY A 193 2.30 5.56 -21.34
N GLN A 194 1.49 5.08 -20.39
CA GLN A 194 1.41 3.67 -20.07
C GLN A 194 -0.01 3.28 -19.69
N ASN A 195 -0.44 2.10 -20.09
CA ASN A 195 -1.69 1.50 -19.65
C ASN A 195 -1.40 0.21 -18.89
N LEU A 196 -2.27 -0.09 -17.94
CA LEU A 196 -2.25 -1.30 -17.13
C LEU A 196 -3.61 -1.98 -17.24
N LEU A 197 -3.62 -3.29 -17.40
CA LEU A 197 -4.78 -4.15 -17.23
C LEU A 197 -4.36 -5.30 -16.34
N GLY A 198 -5.12 -5.58 -15.29
CA GLY A 198 -4.86 -6.65 -14.36
C GLY A 198 -6.11 -7.45 -14.04
N ALA A 199 -5.93 -8.73 -13.79
CA ALA A 199 -6.93 -9.63 -13.26
C ALA A 199 -6.29 -10.52 -12.22
N SER A 200 -6.93 -10.71 -11.08
CA SER A 200 -6.46 -11.62 -10.04
C SER A 200 -7.60 -12.37 -9.39
N GLY A 201 -7.30 -13.53 -8.88
CA GLY A 201 -8.24 -14.37 -8.15
C GLY A 201 -7.58 -14.98 -6.94
N ARG A 202 -8.35 -15.15 -5.87
CA ARG A 202 -7.96 -15.85 -4.65
C ARG A 202 -9.08 -16.74 -4.18
N ILE A 203 -8.72 -17.91 -3.68
CA ILE A 203 -9.65 -18.85 -3.04
C ILE A 203 -9.01 -19.37 -1.76
N GLY A 204 -9.81 -19.51 -0.72
CA GLY A 204 -9.32 -19.98 0.58
C GLY A 204 -10.36 -20.77 1.36
N LYS A 205 -9.88 -21.72 2.14
CA LYS A 205 -10.69 -22.52 3.07
C LYS A 205 -9.86 -23.01 4.24
N ALA A 206 -10.49 -23.10 5.41
CA ALA A 206 -9.93 -23.77 6.57
C ALA A 206 -10.61 -25.11 6.86
N PHE A 207 -9.83 -26.05 7.36
CA PHE A 207 -10.24 -27.36 7.84
C PHE A 207 -9.72 -27.53 9.27
N GLY A 208 -10.54 -27.17 10.23
CA GLY A 208 -10.12 -27.07 11.62
C GLY A 208 -9.03 -26.00 11.81
N ARG A 209 -7.85 -26.43 12.26
CA ARG A 209 -6.70 -25.55 12.48
C ARG A 209 -5.83 -25.32 11.22
N HIS A 210 -6.19 -25.95 10.11
CA HIS A 210 -5.44 -25.90 8.85
C HIS A 210 -6.13 -24.98 7.85
N ARG A 211 -5.39 -24.05 7.26
CA ARG A 211 -5.87 -23.07 6.30
C ARG A 211 -5.11 -23.20 5.00
N PHE A 212 -5.82 -23.23 3.90
CA PHE A 212 -5.25 -23.25 2.55
C PHE A 212 -5.76 -22.04 1.78
N THR A 213 -4.85 -21.38 1.07
CA THR A 213 -5.17 -20.29 0.17
C THR A 213 -4.40 -20.47 -1.13
N LEU A 214 -5.10 -20.31 -2.24
CA LEU A 214 -4.54 -20.26 -3.58
C LEU A 214 -4.82 -18.89 -4.14
N ASP A 215 -3.83 -18.31 -4.81
CA ASP A 215 -3.97 -17.06 -5.54
C ASP A 215 -3.31 -17.16 -6.91
N ALA A 216 -3.84 -16.41 -7.86
CA ALA A 216 -3.27 -16.28 -9.19
C ALA A 216 -3.61 -14.90 -9.75
N GLY A 217 -2.75 -14.37 -10.60
CA GLY A 217 -3.00 -13.11 -11.26
C GLY A 217 -2.21 -12.95 -12.54
N TYR A 218 -2.72 -12.03 -13.33
CA TYR A 218 -2.14 -11.60 -14.59
C TYR A 218 -2.20 -10.09 -14.67
N GLU A 219 -1.08 -9.47 -15.01
CA GLU A 219 -0.99 -8.05 -15.28
C GLU A 219 -0.32 -7.81 -16.65
N ARG A 220 -0.82 -6.83 -17.36
CA ARG A 220 -0.28 -6.42 -18.64
C ARG A 220 -0.08 -4.92 -18.67
N PHE A 221 1.13 -4.52 -19.01
CA PHE A 221 1.53 -3.15 -19.22
C PHE A 221 1.72 -2.91 -20.73
N GLY A 222 1.19 -1.80 -21.23
CA GLY A 222 1.39 -1.35 -22.58
C GLY A 222 1.91 0.08 -22.61
N GLY A 223 2.88 0.37 -23.46
CA GLY A 223 3.42 1.71 -23.64
C GLY A 223 2.75 2.48 -24.77
N SER A 224 2.65 3.80 -24.59
CA SER A 224 2.21 4.75 -25.62
C SER A 224 3.17 5.94 -25.70
N LYS A 225 3.04 6.78 -26.72
CA LYS A 225 3.98 7.89 -27.01
C LYS A 225 5.41 7.34 -27.16
N ASN A 226 6.39 7.81 -26.40
CA ASN A 226 7.77 7.30 -26.45
C ASN A 226 7.95 5.86 -26.01
N LEU A 227 7.01 5.34 -25.21
CA LEU A 227 6.99 3.94 -24.79
C LEU A 227 6.21 3.06 -25.80
N LYS A 228 5.82 3.59 -26.97
CA LYS A 228 5.08 2.84 -27.98
C LYS A 228 5.87 1.60 -28.41
N GLY A 229 5.19 0.45 -28.35
CA GLY A 229 5.79 -0.85 -28.68
C GLY A 229 6.32 -1.63 -27.49
N LEU A 230 6.54 -0.98 -26.34
CA LEU A 230 6.87 -1.68 -25.10
C LEU A 230 5.63 -2.42 -24.58
N ARG A 231 5.83 -3.67 -24.22
CA ARG A 231 4.83 -4.54 -23.60
C ARG A 231 5.50 -5.38 -22.55
N GLN A 232 4.90 -5.42 -21.38
CA GLN A 232 5.29 -6.29 -20.28
C GLN A 232 4.08 -7.09 -19.85
N GLN A 233 4.27 -8.35 -19.51
CA GLN A 233 3.25 -9.24 -18.97
C GLN A 233 3.80 -9.87 -17.71
N GLN A 234 2.99 -9.94 -16.70
CA GLN A 234 3.34 -10.54 -15.42
C GLN A 234 2.28 -11.58 -15.07
N ILE A 235 2.71 -12.76 -14.73
CA ILE A 235 1.85 -13.85 -14.30
C ILE A 235 2.36 -14.32 -12.96
N HIS A 236 1.47 -14.49 -12.00
CA HIS A 236 1.80 -15.10 -10.73
C HIS A 236 0.78 -16.15 -10.32
N ALA A 237 1.23 -17.13 -9.59
CA ALA A 237 0.38 -18.15 -8.97
C ALA A 237 1.00 -18.60 -7.66
N GLY A 238 0.24 -18.57 -6.58
CA GLY A 238 0.70 -18.83 -5.23
C GLY A 238 -0.14 -19.86 -4.49
N VAL A 239 0.50 -20.54 -3.57
CA VAL A 239 -0.14 -21.43 -2.61
C VAL A 239 0.38 -21.12 -1.22
N ARG A 240 -0.54 -21.01 -0.25
CA ARG A 240 -0.21 -20.81 1.16
C ARG A 240 -0.95 -21.80 2.02
N TYR A 241 -0.24 -22.34 2.98
CA TYR A 241 -0.75 -23.20 4.03
C TYR A 241 -0.53 -22.54 5.37
N GLY A 242 -1.56 -22.48 6.20
CA GLY A 242 -1.51 -21.98 7.56
C GLY A 242 -1.92 -23.06 8.56
N HIS A 243 -1.29 -23.03 9.73
CA HIS A 243 -1.66 -23.85 10.88
C HIS A 243 -1.66 -23.00 12.16
N ASP A 244 -2.80 -22.95 12.82
CA ASP A 244 -2.96 -22.22 14.09
C ASP A 244 -2.93 -23.22 15.26
N GLY A 245 -1.72 -23.63 15.65
CA GLY A 245 -1.46 -24.47 16.82
C GLY A 245 -1.26 -23.65 18.10
N GLU A 246 -1.38 -24.31 19.26
CA GLU A 246 -1.15 -23.67 20.58
C GLU A 246 0.33 -23.36 20.81
N ALA A 247 1.21 -24.29 20.45
CA ALA A 247 2.65 -24.15 20.61
C ALA A 247 3.33 -23.48 19.40
N VAL A 248 2.76 -23.63 18.21
CA VAL A 248 3.34 -23.12 16.96
C VAL A 248 2.23 -22.58 16.08
N ARG A 249 2.40 -21.34 15.62
CA ARG A 249 1.64 -20.77 14.51
C ARG A 249 2.54 -20.78 13.28
N LEU A 250 2.09 -21.47 12.27
CA LEU A 250 2.83 -21.66 11.01
C LEU A 250 2.02 -21.13 9.84
N GLU A 251 2.66 -20.37 8.98
CA GLU A 251 2.16 -20.02 7.67
C GLU A 251 3.32 -20.17 6.67
N VAL A 252 3.17 -21.04 5.69
CA VAL A 252 4.18 -21.31 4.66
C VAL A 252 3.56 -21.33 3.29
N GLY A 253 4.32 -20.95 2.29
CA GLY A 253 3.85 -20.93 0.93
C GLY A 253 4.97 -20.65 -0.06
N ALA A 254 4.61 -20.69 -1.31
CA ALA A 254 5.44 -20.23 -2.41
C ALA A 254 4.55 -19.61 -3.48
N GLU A 255 5.11 -18.64 -4.16
CA GLU A 255 4.49 -17.98 -5.30
C GLU A 255 5.45 -18.09 -6.48
N TYR A 256 4.97 -18.63 -7.57
CA TYR A 256 5.66 -18.55 -8.86
C TYR A 256 5.30 -17.22 -9.52
N TYR A 257 6.30 -16.53 -10.00
CA TYR A 257 6.16 -15.24 -10.68
C TYR A 257 6.95 -15.26 -11.98
N ARG A 258 6.30 -14.90 -13.07
CA ARG A 258 6.92 -14.74 -14.39
C ARG A 258 6.75 -13.33 -14.89
N ASP A 259 7.85 -12.71 -15.26
CA ASP A 259 7.91 -11.39 -15.88
C ASP A 259 8.44 -11.50 -17.31
N GLU A 260 7.65 -11.09 -18.27
CA GLU A 260 7.97 -11.17 -19.69
C GLU A 260 7.89 -9.78 -20.33
N ILE A 261 9.02 -9.31 -20.81
CA ILE A 261 9.12 -8.05 -21.54
C ILE A 261 9.35 -8.37 -23.01
N LYS A 262 8.55 -7.79 -23.90
CA LYS A 262 8.67 -8.00 -25.34
C LYS A 262 10.07 -7.67 -25.82
N GLY A 263 10.75 -8.64 -26.45
CA GLY A 263 12.10 -8.50 -26.99
C GLY A 263 13.22 -8.75 -25.98
N GLN A 264 12.90 -9.15 -24.77
CA GLN A 264 13.86 -9.54 -23.74
C GLN A 264 13.64 -10.99 -23.27
N THR A 265 14.62 -11.56 -22.58
CA THR A 265 14.45 -12.86 -21.94
C THR A 265 13.49 -12.74 -20.75
N SER A 266 12.53 -13.65 -20.63
CA SER A 266 11.62 -13.72 -19.49
C SER A 266 12.39 -13.97 -18.16
N GLY A 267 11.90 -13.37 -17.09
CA GLY A 267 12.33 -13.65 -15.72
C GLY A 267 11.34 -14.61 -15.05
N ASP A 268 11.85 -15.71 -14.52
CA ASP A 268 11.06 -16.68 -13.75
C ASP A 268 11.59 -16.71 -12.31
N TYR A 269 10.71 -16.53 -11.34
CA TYR A 269 11.06 -16.40 -9.94
C TYR A 269 10.16 -17.28 -9.08
N ILE A 270 10.73 -17.86 -8.02
CA ILE A 270 9.97 -18.52 -6.97
C ILE A 270 10.15 -17.71 -5.70
N LEU A 271 9.06 -17.15 -5.21
CA LEU A 271 9.03 -16.30 -4.02
C LEU A 271 8.61 -17.16 -2.83
N PRO A 272 9.50 -17.42 -1.88
CA PRO A 272 9.15 -18.14 -0.68
C PRO A 272 8.32 -17.27 0.25
N PHE A 273 7.44 -17.89 1.01
CA PHE A 273 6.74 -17.27 2.10
C PHE A 273 6.76 -18.22 3.31
N ALA A 274 7.26 -17.74 4.45
CA ALA A 274 7.24 -18.49 5.70
C ALA A 274 7.09 -17.53 6.88
N ARG A 275 6.18 -17.84 7.78
CA ARG A 275 6.05 -17.23 9.10
C ARG A 275 5.86 -18.32 10.12
N VAL A 276 6.82 -18.52 10.98
CA VAL A 276 6.79 -19.50 12.06
C VAL A 276 6.97 -18.75 13.37
N HIS A 277 5.95 -18.80 14.20
CA HIS A 277 5.95 -18.19 15.53
C HIS A 277 5.78 -19.27 16.57
N PHE A 278 6.71 -19.36 17.50
CA PHE A 278 6.68 -20.34 18.59
C PHE A 278 6.08 -19.72 19.86
N THR A 279 5.21 -20.46 20.51
CA THR A 279 4.64 -20.11 21.83
C THR A 279 5.14 -21.13 22.84
N LEU A 280 6.30 -20.89 23.41
CA LEU A 280 6.99 -21.83 24.31
C LEU A 280 6.51 -21.73 25.77
N GLY A 281 5.21 -21.56 25.97
CA GLY A 281 4.63 -21.50 27.32
C GLY A 281 4.82 -20.17 28.06
N ALA A 282 5.87 -19.44 27.78
CA ALA A 282 6.15 -18.12 28.36
C ALA A 282 5.78 -17.01 27.38
N ARG A 283 4.99 -16.04 27.84
CA ARG A 283 4.63 -14.86 27.04
C ARG A 283 5.82 -13.96 26.77
N GLU A 284 6.82 -14.05 27.61
CA GLU A 284 8.05 -13.27 27.58
C GLU A 284 9.01 -13.69 26.46
N PHE A 285 8.87 -14.90 25.93
CA PHE A 285 9.83 -15.45 24.98
C PHE A 285 9.13 -16.18 23.84
N ARG A 286 9.06 -15.53 22.67
CA ARG A 286 8.42 -16.03 21.45
C ARG A 286 9.37 -15.95 20.27
N PRO A 287 10.16 -16.99 20.02
CA PRO A 287 10.99 -17.05 18.83
C PRO A 287 10.15 -17.01 17.56
N PHE A 288 10.70 -16.42 16.51
CA PHE A 288 10.07 -16.43 15.21
C PHE A 288 11.08 -16.50 14.08
N VAL A 289 10.64 -17.08 12.97
CA VAL A 289 11.35 -17.09 11.69
C VAL A 289 10.36 -16.60 10.63
N GLU A 290 10.81 -15.64 9.84
CA GLU A 290 10.03 -15.12 8.73
C GLU A 290 10.89 -15.10 7.46
N ALA A 291 10.33 -15.55 6.36
CA ALA A 291 10.90 -15.39 5.04
C ALA A 291 9.80 -14.87 4.10
N ASP A 292 10.13 -13.91 3.28
CA ASP A 292 9.24 -13.39 2.26
C ASP A 292 9.98 -13.05 0.97
N GLY A 293 9.31 -13.26 -0.15
CA GLY A 293 9.71 -12.78 -1.45
C GLY A 293 8.74 -11.69 -1.91
N LYS A 294 9.26 -10.66 -2.56
CA LYS A 294 8.46 -9.56 -3.10
C LYS A 294 8.94 -9.19 -4.48
N VAL A 295 8.00 -8.99 -5.40
CA VAL A 295 8.25 -8.43 -6.72
C VAL A 295 7.72 -7.00 -6.77
N GLN A 296 8.50 -6.12 -7.37
CA GLN A 296 8.12 -4.74 -7.65
C GLN A 296 8.34 -4.47 -9.12
N ASP A 297 7.30 -4.02 -9.82
CA ASP A 297 7.43 -3.67 -11.24
C ASP A 297 8.34 -2.43 -11.41
N ASN A 298 9.19 -2.47 -12.43
CA ASN A 298 10.05 -1.37 -12.86
C ASN A 298 9.45 -0.62 -14.07
N SER A 299 8.11 -0.62 -14.17
CA SER A 299 7.41 0.15 -15.19
C SER A 299 7.65 1.65 -15.01
N PHE A 300 7.58 2.41 -16.09
CA PHE A 300 7.75 3.86 -16.01
C PHE A 300 6.79 4.51 -15.03
N ARG A 301 5.54 4.05 -15.01
CA ARG A 301 4.52 4.48 -14.04
C ARG A 301 4.97 4.26 -12.59
N SER A 302 5.52 3.08 -12.29
CA SER A 302 6.00 2.74 -10.95
C SER A 302 7.20 3.60 -10.57
N LEU A 303 8.16 3.75 -11.46
CA LEU A 303 9.36 4.56 -11.25
C LEU A 303 9.01 6.04 -11.09
N ALA A 304 8.13 6.58 -11.93
CA ALA A 304 7.70 7.98 -11.85
C ALA A 304 6.91 8.29 -10.57
N ARG A 305 6.23 7.31 -9.99
CA ARG A 305 5.58 7.44 -8.70
C ARG A 305 6.57 7.50 -7.54
N GLN A 306 7.67 6.77 -7.63
CA GLN A 306 8.72 6.73 -6.61
C GLN A 306 9.66 7.92 -6.73
N ASN A 307 10.07 8.24 -7.95
CA ASN A 307 10.98 9.33 -8.24
C ASN A 307 10.40 10.23 -9.35
N PRO A 308 9.86 11.41 -9.00
CA PRO A 308 9.28 12.33 -9.99
C PRO A 308 10.29 12.91 -10.98
N TYR A 309 11.58 12.72 -10.72
CA TYR A 309 12.66 13.23 -11.58
C TYR A 309 13.12 12.22 -12.63
N VAL A 310 12.50 11.04 -12.68
CA VAL A 310 12.77 10.06 -13.75
C VAL A 310 12.44 10.68 -15.09
N ALA A 311 13.41 10.69 -16.00
CA ALA A 311 13.21 11.23 -17.34
C ALA A 311 12.45 10.23 -18.21
N GLY A 312 11.37 10.65 -18.83
CA GLY A 312 10.51 9.82 -19.71
C GLY A 312 11.10 9.43 -21.06
N GLY A 313 12.40 9.38 -21.21
CA GLY A 313 13.00 9.10 -22.50
C GLY A 313 14.51 9.00 -22.49
N VAL A 314 15.09 8.05 -21.77
CA VAL A 314 16.46 7.66 -22.06
C VAL A 314 16.42 6.74 -23.28
N ARG A 315 16.95 7.19 -24.40
CA ARG A 315 17.30 6.33 -25.53
C ARG A 315 18.62 5.64 -25.22
N THR A 316 18.68 4.33 -25.41
CA THR A 316 19.97 3.66 -25.57
C THR A 316 20.57 4.00 -26.90
N GLU A 317 21.87 3.80 -27.03
CA GLU A 317 22.61 3.94 -28.29
C GLU A 317 22.01 3.10 -29.42
N GLU A 318 21.25 2.06 -29.11
CA GLU A 318 20.55 1.19 -30.07
C GLU A 318 19.17 1.71 -30.52
N GLY A 319 18.76 2.91 -30.08
CA GLY A 319 17.51 3.56 -30.50
C GLY A 319 16.22 3.00 -29.90
N THR A 320 16.31 2.02 -29.05
CA THR A 320 15.18 1.49 -28.25
C THR A 320 15.04 2.28 -26.97
N GLY A 321 13.88 2.87 -26.75
CA GLY A 321 13.58 3.57 -25.47
C GLY A 321 13.66 2.59 -24.33
N LEU A 322 14.66 2.74 -23.47
CA LEU A 322 14.82 1.96 -22.26
C LEU A 322 13.99 2.52 -21.15
N TRP A 323 13.06 1.72 -20.72
CA TRP A 323 12.42 2.01 -19.45
C TRP A 323 11.69 0.87 -18.80
N LEU A 324 11.84 -0.33 -19.32
CA LEU A 324 11.36 -1.50 -18.64
C LEU A 324 12.54 -2.43 -18.48
N ASP A 325 13.17 -2.38 -17.34
CA ASP A 325 13.95 -3.50 -16.87
C ASP A 325 13.02 -4.51 -16.24
N LYS A 326 13.48 -5.75 -16.06
CA LYS A 326 12.76 -6.77 -15.33
C LYS A 326 12.36 -6.24 -13.97
N SER A 327 11.26 -6.74 -13.43
CA SER A 327 10.83 -6.40 -12.08
C SER A 327 11.92 -6.64 -11.07
N SER A 328 12.04 -5.77 -10.08
CA SER A 328 12.92 -5.99 -8.93
C SER A 328 12.38 -7.11 -8.08
N VAL A 329 13.25 -8.00 -7.65
CA VAL A 329 12.90 -9.12 -6.77
C VAL A 329 13.68 -9.00 -5.47
N ASP A 330 12.96 -8.94 -4.38
CA ASP A 330 13.51 -8.86 -3.04
C ASP A 330 13.22 -10.18 -2.30
N TYR A 331 14.25 -10.80 -1.75
CA TYR A 331 14.14 -11.94 -0.85
C TYR A 331 14.59 -11.51 0.54
N ASN A 332 13.73 -11.70 1.53
CA ASN A 332 14.01 -11.30 2.90
C ASN A 332 13.90 -12.50 3.83
N VAL A 333 14.84 -12.63 4.75
CA VAL A 333 14.77 -13.61 5.84
C VAL A 333 15.01 -12.89 7.16
N ARG A 334 14.19 -13.16 8.15
CA ARG A 334 14.31 -12.60 9.50
C ARG A 334 14.20 -13.71 10.53
N LEU A 335 15.11 -13.68 11.48
CA LEU A 335 15.12 -14.55 12.64
C LEU A 335 15.11 -13.67 13.88
N GLY A 336 14.22 -13.92 14.82
CA GLY A 336 14.12 -13.06 15.98
C GLY A 336 13.36 -13.63 17.15
N LEU A 337 13.25 -12.77 18.13
CA LEU A 337 12.54 -12.97 19.38
C LEU A 337 11.56 -11.84 19.61
N GLY A 338 10.37 -12.18 20.01
CA GLY A 338 9.39 -11.23 20.50
C GLY A 338 8.81 -11.68 21.81
N GLY A 339 8.19 -10.81 22.55
CA GLY A 339 7.55 -11.15 23.79
C GLY A 339 7.02 -9.95 24.52
N THR A 340 6.37 -10.21 25.62
CA THR A 340 5.75 -9.21 26.48
C THR A 340 6.33 -9.33 27.88
N LEU A 341 6.92 -8.27 28.39
CA LEU A 341 7.52 -8.18 29.71
C LEU A 341 6.62 -7.44 30.69
N TRP A 342 6.91 -7.57 31.99
CA TRP A 342 6.28 -6.82 33.06
C TRP A 342 4.75 -6.86 33.06
N ARG A 343 4.17 -8.07 33.03
CA ARG A 343 2.71 -8.25 33.06
C ARG A 343 1.97 -7.50 31.95
N ASN A 344 2.46 -7.62 30.70
CA ASN A 344 1.92 -6.99 29.48
C ASN A 344 2.11 -5.46 29.39
N ARG A 345 3.09 -4.90 30.07
CA ARG A 345 3.37 -3.45 29.99
C ARG A 345 4.40 -3.07 28.94
N PHE A 346 5.20 -4.03 28.50
CA PHE A 346 6.27 -3.79 27.53
C PHE A 346 6.34 -4.91 26.51
N ASP A 347 6.02 -4.59 25.27
CA ASP A 347 6.18 -5.50 24.14
C ASP A 347 7.52 -5.22 23.46
N TYR A 348 8.26 -6.28 23.15
CA TYR A 348 9.53 -6.18 22.44
C TYR A 348 9.58 -7.12 21.25
N ARG A 349 10.32 -6.71 20.22
CA ARG A 349 10.66 -7.53 19.07
C ARG A 349 12.08 -7.19 18.62
N VAL A 350 12.97 -8.17 18.66
CA VAL A 350 14.37 -8.04 18.22
C VAL A 350 14.63 -9.07 17.14
N TYR A 351 15.24 -8.68 16.05
CA TYR A 351 15.53 -9.61 14.97
C TYR A 351 16.83 -9.23 14.23
N VAL A 352 17.41 -10.23 13.58
CA VAL A 352 18.42 -10.09 12.55
C VAL A 352 17.77 -10.42 11.21
N GLY A 353 18.00 -9.58 10.22
CA GLY A 353 17.45 -9.75 8.88
C GLY A 353 18.53 -9.74 7.82
N PHE A 354 18.31 -10.55 6.79
CA PHE A 354 19.12 -10.57 5.58
C PHE A 354 18.21 -10.36 4.37
N SER A 355 18.63 -9.53 3.43
CA SER A 355 17.87 -9.21 2.22
C SER A 355 18.78 -9.30 1.00
N ILE A 356 18.31 -9.99 -0.03
CA ILE A 356 18.93 -10.01 -1.36
C ILE A 356 17.96 -9.30 -2.30
N ARG A 357 18.49 -8.38 -3.10
CA ARG A 357 17.72 -7.66 -4.13
C ARG A 357 18.35 -7.89 -5.49
N ASP A 358 17.51 -8.21 -6.44
CA ASP A 358 17.86 -8.38 -7.83
C ASP A 358 17.12 -7.33 -8.69
N HIS A 359 17.76 -6.84 -9.76
CA HIS A 359 17.21 -5.83 -10.70
C HIS A 359 16.68 -4.55 -10.01
N HIS A 360 17.34 -4.09 -8.96
CA HIS A 360 16.94 -2.86 -8.28
C HIS A 360 17.36 -1.63 -9.07
N VAL A 361 16.43 -0.71 -9.33
CA VAL A 361 16.66 0.59 -9.94
C VAL A 361 16.94 1.62 -8.86
N TYR A 362 18.09 2.32 -8.93
CA TYR A 362 18.53 3.33 -7.99
C TYR A 362 18.19 4.75 -8.46
#